data_528ca60dfde5bae45f9d42417a6d1df2
#
_entry.id   528ca60dfde5bae45f9d42417a6d1df2
#
_cell.length_a   1.000
_cell.length_b   1.000
_cell.length_c   1.000
_cell.angle_alpha   90.00
_cell.angle_beta   90.00
_cell.angle_gamma   90.00
#
_symmetry.space_group_name_H-M   'P 1'
#
loop_
_entity.id
_entity.type
_entity.pdbx_description
1 polymer ?
#
loop_
_entity_poly.entity_id
_entity_poly.type
_entity_poly.pdbx_seq_one_letter_code
_entity_poly.pdbx_strand_id
1 'polypeptide(L)'
;MFFIGTAFSSDQSDKVAFFIVPFMALHMMPVWIYLGGALLSFRRYRNTAYIVTDKGIYASGGIFARTYKSKPFAELSHVDLHRGIFDQWFGVGDIITTSAQANPATLNGRRTSTNAGISIDSIANYAEVYKLVKQLQEDIYTDVMYPNDLRPSENRGYRIRYRG
;
A
#
# COMPACT_ATOMS: atom_id res chain seq x y z
N MET A 1 29.06 12.05 -63.53
CA MET A 1 28.39 11.29 -62.46
C MET A 1 29.39 11.13 -61.34
N PHE A 2 29.46 12.10 -60.42
CA PHE A 2 30.41 12.11 -59.30
C PHE A 2 29.78 11.43 -58.10
N PHE A 3 30.28 10.27 -57.74
CA PHE A 3 30.01 9.59 -56.49
C PHE A 3 30.91 10.24 -55.41
N ILE A 4 30.38 11.16 -54.60
CA ILE A 4 31.06 11.58 -53.39
C ILE A 4 30.73 10.51 -52.34
N GLY A 5 31.54 9.47 -52.28
CA GLY A 5 31.58 8.55 -51.16
C GLY A 5 32.24 9.27 -49.98
N THR A 6 31.44 9.83 -49.10
CA THR A 6 31.91 10.24 -47.79
C THR A 6 32.25 8.98 -47.02
N ALA A 7 33.53 8.59 -47.05
CA ALA A 7 34.09 7.66 -46.08
C ALA A 7 33.96 8.33 -44.70
N PHE A 8 32.91 8.06 -44.01
CA PHE A 8 32.76 8.40 -42.60
C PHE A 8 33.78 7.53 -41.86
N SER A 9 34.94 8.13 -41.50
CA SER A 9 36.03 7.38 -40.88
C SER A 9 35.47 6.76 -39.59
N SER A 10 35.69 5.49 -39.39
CA SER A 10 35.25 4.72 -38.20
C SER A 10 35.69 5.38 -36.88
N ASP A 11 36.85 6.02 -36.89
CA ASP A 11 37.41 6.75 -35.74
C ASP A 11 36.56 7.96 -35.31
N GLN A 12 35.84 8.61 -36.22
CA GLN A 12 34.97 9.75 -35.87
C GLN A 12 33.62 9.27 -35.38
N SER A 13 33.09 8.17 -35.91
CA SER A 13 31.85 7.58 -35.43
C SER A 13 32.01 7.05 -34.02
N ASP A 14 33.13 6.48 -33.65
CA ASP A 14 33.39 5.94 -32.32
C ASP A 14 33.53 7.06 -31.28
N LYS A 15 34.15 8.17 -31.64
CA LYS A 15 34.23 9.37 -30.77
C LYS A 15 32.86 10.00 -30.55
N VAL A 16 32.05 10.11 -31.59
CA VAL A 16 30.68 10.63 -31.49
C VAL A 16 29.82 9.70 -30.64
N ALA A 17 29.92 8.38 -30.87
CA ALA A 17 29.20 7.40 -30.06
C ALA A 17 29.60 7.45 -28.57
N PHE A 18 30.89 7.65 -28.28
CA PHE A 18 31.40 7.77 -26.91
C PHE A 18 30.75 8.93 -26.11
N PHE A 19 30.41 10.03 -26.78
CA PHE A 19 29.71 11.16 -26.14
C PHE A 19 28.19 11.01 -26.18
N ILE A 20 27.61 10.54 -27.29
CA ILE A 20 26.18 10.45 -27.47
C ILE A 20 25.57 9.36 -26.57
N VAL A 21 26.19 8.21 -26.42
CA VAL A 21 25.65 7.10 -25.64
C VAL A 21 25.47 7.47 -24.17
N PRO A 22 26.48 7.99 -23.43
CA PRO A 22 26.28 8.41 -22.04
C PRO A 22 25.36 9.61 -21.91
N PHE A 23 25.37 10.53 -22.88
CA PHE A 23 24.43 11.65 -22.90
C PHE A 23 22.97 11.17 -23.01
N MET A 24 22.69 10.27 -23.95
CA MET A 24 21.35 9.67 -24.09
C MET A 24 20.96 8.84 -22.86
N ALA A 25 21.90 8.07 -22.30
CA ALA A 25 21.65 7.30 -21.09
C ALA A 25 21.25 8.22 -19.92
N LEU A 26 21.93 9.36 -19.77
CA LEU A 26 21.62 10.35 -18.74
C LEU A 26 20.27 11.03 -18.98
N HIS A 27 19.95 11.40 -20.22
CA HIS A 27 18.68 12.03 -20.57
C HIS A 27 17.49 11.06 -20.44
N MET A 28 17.73 9.75 -20.62
CA MET A 28 16.73 8.71 -20.39
C MET A 28 16.61 8.30 -18.91
N MET A 29 17.36 8.92 -18.01
CA MET A 29 17.31 8.61 -16.57
C MET A 29 15.88 8.63 -15.99
N PRO A 30 15.00 9.60 -16.30
CA PRO A 30 13.62 9.58 -15.81
C PRO A 30 12.86 8.34 -16.27
N VAL A 31 13.09 7.88 -17.50
CA VAL A 31 12.45 6.68 -18.04
C VAL A 31 12.96 5.43 -17.33
N TRP A 32 14.25 5.33 -17.04
CA TRP A 32 14.82 4.21 -16.29
C TRP A 32 14.33 4.14 -14.87
N ILE A 33 14.20 5.31 -14.20
CA ILE A 33 13.63 5.39 -12.84
C ILE A 33 12.16 4.95 -12.85
N TYR A 34 11.39 5.39 -13.85
CA TYR A 34 10.00 5.00 -13.98
C TYR A 34 9.83 3.49 -14.23
N LEU A 35 10.58 2.92 -15.16
CA LEU A 35 10.56 1.49 -15.44
C LEU A 35 11.01 0.66 -14.23
N GLY A 36 12.09 1.07 -13.58
CA GLY A 36 12.57 0.43 -12.35
C GLY A 36 11.54 0.49 -11.24
N GLY A 37 10.89 1.66 -11.05
CA GLY A 37 9.80 1.84 -10.08
C GLY A 37 8.60 0.94 -10.39
N ALA A 38 8.20 0.82 -11.66
CA ALA A 38 7.10 -0.04 -12.07
C ALA A 38 7.40 -1.53 -11.79
N LEU A 39 8.60 -2.00 -12.11
CA LEU A 39 9.03 -3.38 -11.83
C LEU A 39 9.07 -3.67 -10.32
N LEU A 40 9.57 -2.72 -9.52
CA LEU A 40 9.62 -2.84 -8.06
C LEU A 40 8.21 -2.81 -7.45
N SER A 41 7.30 -2.00 -7.99
CA SER A 41 5.90 -1.94 -7.55
C SER A 41 5.20 -3.27 -7.78
N PHE A 42 5.41 -3.92 -8.93
CA PHE A 42 4.86 -5.22 -9.21
C PHE A 42 5.36 -6.30 -8.23
N ARG A 43 6.67 -6.30 -7.92
CA ARG A 43 7.24 -7.19 -6.91
C ARG A 43 6.70 -6.90 -5.51
N ARG A 44 6.55 -5.63 -5.15
CA ARG A 44 5.97 -5.22 -3.86
C ARG A 44 4.56 -5.75 -3.72
N TYR A 45 3.73 -5.58 -4.74
CA TYR A 45 2.35 -6.08 -4.74
C TYR A 45 2.28 -7.59 -4.52
N ARG A 46 3.09 -8.37 -5.22
CA ARG A 46 3.12 -9.84 -5.07
C ARG A 46 3.60 -10.32 -3.70
N ASN A 47 4.42 -9.53 -3.02
CA ASN A 47 4.99 -9.88 -1.72
C ASN A 47 4.19 -9.31 -0.55
N THR A 48 3.06 -8.64 -0.80
CA THR A 48 2.20 -8.09 0.24
C THR A 48 1.04 -9.05 0.47
N ALA A 49 0.81 -9.40 1.74
CA ALA A 49 -0.30 -10.24 2.15
C ALA A 49 -1.01 -9.62 3.34
N TYR A 50 -2.33 -9.71 3.32
CA TYR A 50 -3.19 -9.21 4.38
C TYR A 50 -4.00 -10.35 4.97
N ILE A 51 -4.16 -10.35 6.27
CA ILE A 51 -5.01 -11.29 7.00
C ILE A 51 -5.89 -10.49 7.94
N VAL A 52 -7.19 -10.63 7.79
CA VAL A 52 -8.19 -10.08 8.70
C VAL A 52 -8.69 -11.22 9.56
N THR A 53 -8.58 -11.07 10.87
CA THR A 53 -9.07 -12.03 11.85
C THR A 53 -10.11 -11.37 12.73
N ASP A 54 -10.72 -12.13 13.58
CA ASP A 54 -11.64 -11.65 14.63
C ASP A 54 -10.98 -10.70 15.65
N LYS A 55 -9.67 -10.72 15.80
CA LYS A 55 -8.94 -9.93 16.80
C LYS A 55 -8.28 -8.67 16.23
N GLY A 56 -8.00 -8.65 14.93
CA GLY A 56 -7.29 -7.55 14.33
C GLY A 56 -6.89 -7.80 12.89
N ILE A 57 -6.16 -6.83 12.33
CA ILE A 57 -5.64 -6.85 10.99
C ILE A 57 -4.14 -7.08 11.03
N TYR A 58 -3.68 -8.00 10.21
CA TYR A 58 -2.27 -8.33 10.03
C TYR A 58 -1.87 -8.04 8.60
N ALA A 59 -0.76 -7.36 8.42
CA ALA A 59 -0.18 -7.09 7.12
C ALA A 59 1.27 -7.52 7.09
N SER A 60 1.66 -8.22 6.04
CA SER A 60 3.05 -8.52 5.77
C SER A 60 3.42 -8.01 4.40
N GLY A 61 4.59 -7.41 4.27
CA GLY A 61 5.04 -6.88 2.99
C GLY A 61 6.51 -6.53 3.00
N GLY A 62 7.04 -6.23 1.83
CA GLY A 62 8.41 -5.80 1.62
C GLY A 62 9.08 -6.51 0.47
N ILE A 63 10.08 -5.85 -0.14
CA ILE A 63 10.84 -6.37 -1.28
C ILE A 63 12.17 -6.96 -0.79
N PHE A 64 12.93 -6.20 -0.03
CA PHE A 64 14.25 -6.58 0.48
C PHE A 64 14.21 -7.03 1.94
N ALA A 65 13.33 -6.43 2.75
CA ALA A 65 13.09 -6.81 4.13
C ALA A 65 11.59 -7.09 4.31
N ARG A 66 11.24 -8.14 5.03
CA ARG A 66 9.85 -8.42 5.37
C ARG A 66 9.47 -7.67 6.63
N THR A 67 8.41 -6.88 6.54
CA THR A 67 7.82 -6.17 7.66
C THR A 67 6.47 -6.81 7.98
N TYR A 68 6.26 -7.13 9.25
CA TYR A 68 4.99 -7.62 9.77
C TYR A 68 4.38 -6.53 10.64
N LYS A 69 3.16 -6.14 10.32
CA LYS A 69 2.37 -5.18 11.10
C LYS A 69 1.13 -5.89 11.61
N SER A 70 0.80 -5.69 12.86
CA SER A 70 -0.45 -6.15 13.45
C SER A 70 -1.12 -4.99 14.17
N LYS A 71 -2.44 -4.89 14.03
CA LYS A 71 -3.26 -3.92 14.75
C LYS A 71 -4.53 -4.60 15.23
N PRO A 72 -4.77 -4.65 16.54
CA PRO A 72 -6.02 -5.10 17.09
C PRO A 72 -7.14 -4.11 16.79
N PHE A 73 -8.36 -4.58 16.60
CA PHE A 73 -9.50 -3.71 16.34
C PHE A 73 -9.78 -2.71 17.47
N ALA A 74 -9.47 -3.07 18.71
CA ALA A 74 -9.62 -2.18 19.86
C ALA A 74 -8.77 -0.89 19.76
N GLU A 75 -7.70 -0.90 18.97
CA GLU A 75 -6.84 0.28 18.74
C GLU A 75 -7.26 1.09 17.51
N LEU A 76 -8.17 0.59 16.67
CA LEU A 76 -8.59 1.26 15.45
C LEU A 76 -9.70 2.26 15.76
N SER A 77 -9.45 3.54 15.42
CA SER A 77 -10.43 4.61 15.58
C SER A 77 -11.33 4.74 14.35
N HIS A 78 -10.75 4.70 13.16
CA HIS A 78 -11.48 4.87 11.91
C HIS A 78 -11.07 3.82 10.88
N VAL A 79 -12.04 3.44 10.06
CA VAL A 79 -11.87 2.57 8.89
C VAL A 79 -12.51 3.27 7.71
N ASP A 80 -11.68 3.67 6.75
CA ASP A 80 -12.09 4.40 5.56
C ASP A 80 -11.87 3.57 4.30
N LEU A 81 -12.78 3.68 3.35
CA LEU A 81 -12.64 3.12 2.03
C LEU A 81 -12.27 4.22 1.05
N HIS A 82 -11.09 4.12 0.46
CA HIS A 82 -10.61 5.04 -0.55
C HIS A 82 -10.56 4.37 -1.92
N ARG A 83 -11.01 5.09 -2.95
CA ARG A 83 -10.92 4.65 -4.34
C ARG A 83 -10.53 5.83 -5.22
N GLY A 84 -9.33 5.77 -5.77
CA GLY A 84 -8.85 6.70 -6.77
C GLY A 84 -9.52 6.50 -8.14
N ILE A 85 -9.24 7.38 -9.10
CA ILE A 85 -9.79 7.28 -10.48
C ILE A 85 -9.34 5.97 -11.15
N PHE A 86 -8.07 5.61 -10.99
CA PHE A 86 -7.52 4.37 -11.53
C PHE A 86 -8.08 3.13 -10.83
N ASP A 87 -8.29 3.20 -9.51
CA ASP A 87 -8.88 2.10 -8.73
C ASP A 87 -10.30 1.80 -9.19
N GLN A 88 -11.04 2.84 -9.58
CA GLN A 88 -12.38 2.68 -10.14
C GLN A 88 -12.35 1.97 -11.50
N TRP A 89 -11.36 2.26 -12.35
CA TRP A 89 -11.20 1.61 -13.65
C TRP A 89 -10.80 0.14 -13.51
N PHE A 90 -9.92 -0.16 -12.56
CA PHE A 90 -9.46 -1.53 -12.32
C PHE A 90 -10.37 -2.33 -11.37
N GLY A 91 -11.42 -1.72 -10.83
CA GLY A 91 -12.36 -2.39 -9.93
C GLY A 91 -11.74 -2.75 -8.56
N VAL A 92 -10.72 -2.03 -8.13
CA VAL A 92 -10.04 -2.23 -6.85
C VAL A 92 -10.35 -1.08 -5.88
N GLY A 93 -9.96 -1.24 -4.61
CA GLY A 93 -10.08 -0.20 -3.60
C GLY A 93 -9.09 -0.42 -2.47
N ASP A 94 -8.83 0.64 -1.73
CA ASP A 94 -7.92 0.68 -0.59
C ASP A 94 -8.73 0.85 0.70
N ILE A 95 -8.43 0.03 1.71
CA ILE A 95 -9.00 0.19 3.04
C ILE A 95 -7.92 0.77 3.94
N ILE A 96 -8.17 1.98 4.42
CA ILE A 96 -7.25 2.71 5.28
C ILE A 96 -7.79 2.64 6.71
N THR A 97 -7.00 2.08 7.62
CA THR A 97 -7.33 2.10 9.04
C THR A 97 -6.46 3.11 9.76
N THR A 98 -7.06 3.83 10.70
CA THR A 98 -6.35 4.81 11.53
C THR A 98 -6.41 4.37 12.98
N SER A 99 -5.28 4.43 13.69
CA SER A 99 -5.22 4.13 15.12
C SER A 99 -5.41 5.40 15.94
N ALA A 100 -6.10 5.28 17.08
CA ALA A 100 -6.28 6.37 18.04
C ALA A 100 -4.95 6.87 18.62
N GLN A 101 -3.90 6.06 18.60
CA GLN A 101 -2.55 6.41 19.08
C GLN A 101 -1.63 6.99 17.99
N ALA A 102 -2.21 7.55 16.92
CA ALA A 102 -1.41 8.25 15.90
C ALA A 102 -0.74 9.48 16.53
N ASN A 103 0.47 9.33 17.04
CA ASN A 103 1.31 10.46 17.40
C ASN A 103 1.68 11.20 16.10
N PRO A 104 1.37 12.49 15.97
CA PRO A 104 1.91 13.29 14.88
C PRO A 104 3.41 13.45 15.11
N ALA A 105 4.21 12.54 14.57
CA ALA A 105 5.64 12.69 14.55
C ALA A 105 5.99 13.86 13.63
N THR A 106 6.32 14.99 14.20
CA THR A 106 6.90 16.13 13.50
C THR A 106 8.36 15.84 13.23
N LEU A 107 8.65 15.20 12.09
CA LEU A 107 10.01 15.15 11.56
C LEU A 107 10.19 16.35 10.62
N ASN A 108 11.13 17.24 10.97
CA ASN A 108 11.56 18.40 10.19
C ASN A 108 10.45 19.38 9.77
N GLY A 109 9.52 19.71 10.68
CA GLY A 109 8.47 20.70 10.39
C GLY A 109 7.40 20.26 9.39
N ARG A 110 7.50 19.08 8.83
CA ARG A 110 6.47 18.44 8.01
C ARG A 110 5.62 17.56 8.91
N ARG A 111 4.33 17.82 8.96
CA ARG A 111 3.35 16.89 9.55
C ARG A 111 3.34 15.62 8.69
N THR A 112 4.21 14.69 8.99
CA THR A 112 4.08 13.34 8.49
C THR A 112 2.99 12.72 9.36
N SER A 113 1.79 12.68 8.84
CA SER A 113 0.74 11.82 9.39
C SER A 113 1.25 10.39 9.20
N THR A 114 2.00 9.91 10.19
CA THR A 114 2.20 8.48 10.35
C THR A 114 0.85 7.95 10.78
N ASN A 115 0.03 7.59 9.79
CA ASN A 115 -1.15 6.78 10.03
C ASN A 115 -0.64 5.54 10.76
N ALA A 116 -0.79 5.50 12.08
CA ALA A 116 -0.36 4.37 12.90
C ALA A 116 -1.25 3.12 12.64
N GLY A 117 -2.12 3.21 11.64
CA GLY A 117 -2.98 2.15 11.15
C GLY A 117 -2.33 1.26 10.09
N ILE A 118 -3.09 0.32 9.60
CA ILE A 118 -2.74 -0.58 8.49
C ILE A 118 -3.56 -0.15 7.28
N SER A 119 -2.90 -0.02 6.12
CA SER A 119 -3.54 0.14 4.82
C SER A 119 -3.58 -1.22 4.12
N ILE A 120 -4.73 -1.58 3.61
CA ILE A 120 -4.94 -2.75 2.74
C ILE A 120 -5.14 -2.20 1.35
N ASP A 121 -4.10 -2.30 0.51
CA ASP A 121 -4.04 -1.61 -0.77
C ASP A 121 -4.48 -2.51 -1.92
N SER A 122 -5.21 -1.93 -2.88
CA SER A 122 -5.52 -2.50 -4.20
C SER A 122 -6.19 -3.88 -4.17
N ILE A 123 -7.21 -4.05 -3.33
CA ILE A 123 -7.98 -5.30 -3.25
C ILE A 123 -9.22 -5.28 -4.15
N ALA A 124 -9.46 -6.38 -4.85
CA ALA A 124 -10.64 -6.53 -5.73
C ALA A 124 -11.95 -6.65 -4.94
N ASN A 125 -11.93 -7.37 -3.81
CA ASN A 125 -13.11 -7.58 -2.95
C ASN A 125 -13.24 -6.49 -1.87
N TYR A 126 -12.88 -5.25 -2.18
CA TYR A 126 -12.82 -4.15 -1.21
C TYR A 126 -14.12 -3.93 -0.45
N ALA A 127 -15.28 -4.09 -1.10
CA ALA A 127 -16.59 -3.84 -0.48
C ALA A 127 -16.93 -4.88 0.60
N GLU A 128 -16.63 -6.15 0.34
CA GLU A 128 -16.85 -7.24 1.30
C GLU A 128 -15.88 -7.13 2.48
N VAL A 129 -14.60 -6.91 2.18
CA VAL A 129 -13.57 -6.75 3.22
C VAL A 129 -13.85 -5.52 4.08
N TYR A 130 -14.26 -4.40 3.47
CA TYR A 130 -14.65 -3.20 4.22
C TYR A 130 -15.82 -3.45 5.17
N LYS A 131 -16.88 -4.12 4.68
CA LYS A 131 -18.04 -4.48 5.52
C LYS A 131 -17.63 -5.39 6.68
N LEU A 132 -16.79 -6.39 6.40
CA LEU A 132 -16.29 -7.31 7.43
C LEU A 132 -15.47 -6.57 8.49
N VAL A 133 -14.51 -5.74 8.07
CA VAL A 133 -13.65 -4.96 8.99
C VAL A 133 -14.50 -4.00 9.82
N LYS A 134 -15.47 -3.33 9.21
CA LYS A 134 -16.38 -2.41 9.87
C LYS A 134 -17.26 -3.11 10.91
N GLN A 135 -17.83 -4.25 10.53
CA GLN A 135 -18.64 -5.06 11.43
C GLN A 135 -17.83 -5.56 12.63
N LEU A 136 -16.62 -6.09 12.39
CA LEU A 136 -15.76 -6.55 13.48
C LEU A 136 -15.34 -5.40 14.42
N GLN A 137 -15.09 -4.21 13.87
CA GLN A 137 -14.80 -3.02 14.67
C GLN A 137 -16.01 -2.64 15.56
N GLU A 138 -17.22 -2.63 15.01
CA GLU A 138 -18.43 -2.30 15.73
C GLU A 138 -18.76 -3.34 16.81
N ASP A 139 -18.57 -4.62 16.50
CA ASP A 139 -18.79 -5.71 17.45
C ASP A 139 -17.86 -5.60 18.66
N ILE A 140 -16.57 -5.35 18.43
CA ILE A 140 -15.59 -5.19 19.51
C ILE A 140 -15.83 -3.91 20.30
N TYR A 141 -16.14 -2.80 19.62
CA TYR A 141 -16.49 -1.54 20.29
C TYR A 141 -17.71 -1.72 21.21
N THR A 142 -18.71 -2.44 20.73
CA THR A 142 -19.92 -2.73 21.52
C THR A 142 -19.58 -3.62 22.72
N ASP A 143 -18.70 -4.59 22.56
CA ASP A 143 -18.26 -5.47 23.66
C ASP A 143 -17.49 -4.71 24.75
N VAL A 144 -16.70 -3.72 24.37
CA VAL A 144 -15.95 -2.88 25.31
C VAL A 144 -16.85 -1.89 26.04
N MET A 145 -17.77 -1.26 25.32
CA MET A 145 -18.63 -0.20 25.88
C MET A 145 -19.84 -0.74 26.65
N TYR A 146 -20.36 -1.89 26.21
CA TYR A 146 -21.56 -2.52 26.81
C TYR A 146 -21.23 -3.97 27.18
N PRO A 147 -20.76 -4.22 28.41
CA PRO A 147 -20.60 -5.58 28.92
C PRO A 147 -21.91 -6.37 28.81
N ASN A 148 -21.81 -7.69 28.71
CA ASN A 148 -22.89 -8.62 28.34
C ASN A 148 -24.29 -8.37 28.96
N ASP A 149 -24.35 -7.81 30.17
CA ASP A 149 -25.62 -7.58 30.89
C ASP A 149 -26.40 -6.34 30.44
N LEU A 150 -25.76 -5.43 29.67
CA LEU A 150 -26.35 -4.16 29.22
C LEU A 150 -26.55 -4.11 27.70
N ARG A 151 -26.34 -5.21 27.00
CA ARG A 151 -26.38 -5.25 25.57
C ARG A 151 -27.80 -5.28 25.02
N PRO A 152 -28.14 -4.46 24.01
CA PRO A 152 -29.41 -4.61 23.30
C PRO A 152 -29.54 -6.02 22.71
N SER A 153 -30.72 -6.61 22.80
CA SER A 153 -30.98 -7.98 22.32
C SER A 153 -30.74 -8.19 20.84
N GLU A 154 -30.73 -7.12 20.05
CA GLU A 154 -30.48 -7.10 18.61
C GLU A 154 -28.99 -7.23 18.25
N ASN A 155 -28.09 -6.79 19.13
CA ASN A 155 -26.64 -6.91 18.90
C ASN A 155 -26.06 -8.01 19.78
N ARG A 156 -25.78 -9.16 19.19
CA ARG A 156 -25.22 -10.33 19.92
C ARG A 156 -23.77 -10.14 20.33
N GLY A 157 -23.06 -9.13 19.84
CA GLY A 157 -21.63 -8.87 20.08
C GLY A 157 -20.72 -10.03 19.71
N TYR A 158 -19.45 -9.81 19.92
CA TYR A 158 -18.42 -10.82 19.68
C TYR A 158 -18.38 -11.85 20.81
N ARG A 159 -18.72 -13.11 20.52
CA ARG A 159 -18.60 -14.22 21.48
C ARG A 159 -17.24 -14.86 21.34
N ILE A 160 -16.29 -14.49 22.19
CA ILE A 160 -15.03 -15.22 22.32
C ILE A 160 -15.37 -16.59 22.93
N ARG A 161 -15.35 -17.62 22.12
CA ARG A 161 -15.30 -18.99 22.61
C ARG A 161 -13.85 -19.32 22.99
N TYR A 162 -13.46 -18.98 24.20
CA TYR A 162 -12.33 -19.63 24.81
C TYR A 162 -12.74 -21.08 25.10
N ARG A 163 -12.29 -22.01 24.29
CA ARG A 163 -12.16 -23.38 24.73
C ARG A 163 -10.81 -23.43 25.46
N GLY A 164 -10.86 -23.41 26.80
CA GLY A 164 -9.78 -23.84 27.66
C GLY A 164 -9.50 -25.32 27.45
#